data_9cc442429263460a021264fb85450db9
#
_entry.id   9cc442429263460a021264fb85450db9
#
_cell.length_a   1.000
_cell.length_b   1.000
_cell.length_c   1.000
_cell.angle_alpha   90.00
_cell.angle_beta   90.00
_cell.angle_gamma   90.00
#
_symmetry.space_group_name_H-M   'P 1'
#
loop_
_entity.id
_entity.type
_entity.pdbx_description
1 polymer ?
#
loop_
_entity_poly.entity_id
_entity_poly.type
_entity_poly.pdbx_seq_one_letter_code
_entity_poly.pdbx_strand_id
1 'polypeptide(L)'
;MQERKRDYYYKKAKEEKYRSRAAYKLFQAVEKYHFIKKEDVVVDLGAAPGGWVQAVRKIVGKKGFVLGVDLKPIEPFPEHNVRTIFGDITEQGTLERVVDALPRKADVVISDASPNISGIWEIDHARQMDLAQHSLKIALETLRPSGNFFVKVFQGDMLDDFIKKVEKRFEDVKVIKPKASRAKSSELFILGMRLKKSASGSSKDKNPFGSFIVSRVK
;
A
#
# COMPACT_ATOMS: atom_id res chain seq x y z
N MET A 1 25.85 2.65 15.30
CA MET A 1 25.63 3.01 13.89
C MET A 1 24.12 3.04 13.50
N GLN A 2 23.27 2.14 13.99
CA GLN A 2 21.85 2.05 13.64
C GLN A 2 20.96 3.15 14.24
N GLU A 3 21.21 3.57 15.49
CA GLU A 3 20.52 4.72 16.10
C GLU A 3 20.77 6.02 15.36
N ARG A 4 22.00 6.26 14.88
CA ARG A 4 22.33 7.44 14.07
C ARG A 4 21.57 7.52 12.75
N LYS A 5 21.31 6.37 12.06
CA LYS A 5 20.51 6.35 10.83
C LYS A 5 19.01 6.58 11.08
N ARG A 6 18.49 6.07 12.22
CA ARG A 6 17.10 6.32 12.65
C ARG A 6 16.88 7.80 12.91
N ASP A 7 17.84 8.42 13.58
CA ASP A 7 17.83 9.82 13.92
C ASP A 7 17.92 10.70 12.66
N TYR A 8 18.71 10.29 11.65
CA TYR A 8 18.85 11.04 10.40
C TYR A 8 17.53 11.20 9.64
N TYR A 9 16.82 10.11 9.30
CA TYR A 9 15.55 10.23 8.56
C TYR A 9 14.42 10.87 9.38
N TYR A 10 14.48 10.73 10.70
CA TYR A 10 13.52 11.40 11.58
C TYR A 10 13.76 12.92 11.61
N LYS A 11 15.02 13.36 11.78
CA LYS A 11 15.40 14.77 11.74
C LYS A 11 15.08 15.37 10.38
N LYS A 12 15.48 14.69 9.32
CA LYS A 12 15.22 15.12 7.96
C LYS A 12 13.72 15.27 7.69
N ALA A 13 12.86 14.35 8.17
CA ALA A 13 11.42 14.46 8.04
C ALA A 13 10.87 15.70 8.75
N LYS A 14 11.39 16.01 9.94
CA LYS A 14 11.03 17.23 10.67
C LYS A 14 11.43 18.51 9.93
N GLU A 15 12.67 18.56 9.44
CA GLU A 15 13.22 19.69 8.68
C GLU A 15 12.42 19.93 7.39
N GLU A 16 12.11 18.86 6.66
CA GLU A 16 11.35 18.92 5.40
C GLU A 16 9.83 18.92 5.61
N LYS A 17 9.34 18.96 6.88
CA LYS A 17 7.92 19.01 7.27
C LYS A 17 7.08 17.82 6.78
N TYR A 18 7.70 16.64 6.65
CA TYR A 18 6.95 15.41 6.45
C TYR A 18 6.33 14.91 7.76
N ARG A 19 5.08 14.46 7.71
CA ARG A 19 4.34 13.92 8.86
C ARG A 19 4.94 12.63 9.41
N SER A 20 5.73 11.92 8.59
CA SER A 20 6.48 10.73 9.03
C SER A 20 7.74 10.51 8.22
N ARG A 21 8.75 9.87 8.86
CA ARG A 21 9.97 9.45 8.17
C ARG A 21 9.74 8.36 7.12
N ALA A 22 8.56 7.71 7.13
CA ALA A 22 8.19 6.69 6.15
C ALA A 22 8.16 7.25 4.72
N ALA A 23 7.97 8.57 4.53
CA ALA A 23 8.08 9.22 3.23
C ALA A 23 9.37 8.86 2.46
N TYR A 24 10.50 8.70 3.16
CA TYR A 24 11.77 8.36 2.53
C TYR A 24 11.86 6.91 2.04
N LYS A 25 11.10 5.98 2.62
CA LYS A 25 10.99 4.61 2.09
C LYS A 25 10.38 4.65 0.68
N LEU A 26 9.30 5.44 0.53
CA LEU A 26 8.62 5.61 -0.73
C LEU A 26 9.50 6.33 -1.74
N PHE A 27 10.12 7.47 -1.38
CA PHE A 27 11.02 8.20 -2.28
C PHE A 27 12.12 7.32 -2.83
N GLN A 28 12.80 6.51 -1.98
CA GLN A 28 13.87 5.60 -2.42
C GLN A 28 13.37 4.53 -3.40
N ALA A 29 12.17 4.00 -3.17
CA ALA A 29 11.57 3.02 -4.07
C ALA A 29 11.18 3.67 -5.41
N VAL A 30 10.55 4.85 -5.37
CA VAL A 30 10.16 5.58 -6.59
C VAL A 30 11.37 6.06 -7.39
N GLU A 31 12.41 6.58 -6.74
CA GLU A 31 13.65 6.98 -7.39
C GLU A 31 14.31 5.82 -8.15
N LYS A 32 14.27 4.62 -7.58
CA LYS A 32 14.89 3.44 -8.19
C LYS A 32 14.06 2.79 -9.29
N TYR A 33 12.73 2.75 -9.14
CA TYR A 33 11.85 1.95 -10.00
C TYR A 33 10.86 2.78 -10.82
N HIS A 34 10.75 4.08 -10.59
CA HIS A 34 9.93 5.04 -11.34
C HIS A 34 8.46 4.62 -11.53
N PHE A 35 7.89 3.94 -10.53
CA PHE A 35 6.53 3.37 -10.61
C PHE A 35 5.41 4.35 -10.27
N ILE A 36 5.73 5.56 -9.76
CA ILE A 36 4.80 6.70 -9.60
C ILE A 36 5.29 7.85 -10.47
N LYS A 37 4.40 8.46 -11.26
CA LYS A 37 4.72 9.51 -12.22
C LYS A 37 3.89 10.78 -11.97
N LYS A 38 4.24 11.85 -12.66
CA LYS A 38 3.41 13.05 -12.69
C LYS A 38 2.00 12.72 -13.23
N GLU A 39 1.00 13.38 -12.65
CA GLU A 39 -0.42 13.27 -13.02
C GLU A 39 -1.06 11.90 -12.71
N ASP A 40 -0.36 10.98 -12.04
CA ASP A 40 -0.93 9.70 -11.60
C ASP A 40 -2.05 9.92 -10.56
N VAL A 41 -3.03 9.01 -10.59
CA VAL A 41 -4.02 8.78 -9.54
C VAL A 41 -3.49 7.68 -8.64
N VAL A 42 -3.27 7.99 -7.37
CA VAL A 42 -2.64 7.08 -6.40
C VAL A 42 -3.55 6.85 -5.20
N VAL A 43 -3.69 5.59 -4.78
CA VAL A 43 -4.33 5.19 -3.53
C VAL A 43 -3.25 4.80 -2.53
N ASP A 44 -3.30 5.39 -1.32
CA ASP A 44 -2.41 5.10 -0.20
C ASP A 44 -3.20 4.43 0.93
N LEU A 45 -2.94 3.15 1.18
CA LEU A 45 -3.60 2.32 2.20
C LEU A 45 -2.73 2.23 3.46
N GLY A 46 -3.32 2.55 4.63
CA GLY A 46 -2.55 2.75 5.85
C GLY A 46 -1.86 4.12 5.85
N ALA A 47 -2.57 5.14 5.39
CA ALA A 47 -2.00 6.45 5.07
C ALA A 47 -1.62 7.30 6.28
N ALA A 48 -2.21 7.06 7.49
CA ALA A 48 -1.92 7.87 8.66
C ALA A 48 -0.45 7.80 9.10
N PRO A 49 0.16 8.90 9.51
CA PRO A 49 -0.38 10.25 9.67
C PRO A 49 -0.37 11.11 8.39
N GLY A 50 -0.06 10.56 7.20
CA GLY A 50 -0.06 11.25 5.93
C GLY A 50 1.33 11.50 5.31
N GLY A 51 2.37 10.86 5.80
CA GLY A 51 3.73 11.04 5.28
C GLY A 51 3.89 10.54 3.83
N TRP A 52 3.25 9.42 3.48
CA TRP A 52 3.25 8.92 2.10
C TRP A 52 2.34 9.76 1.21
N VAL A 53 1.18 10.19 1.71
CA VAL A 53 0.29 11.14 0.99
C VAL A 53 1.06 12.39 0.57
N GLN A 54 1.85 13.01 1.48
CA GLN A 54 2.69 14.16 1.16
C GLN A 54 3.74 13.84 0.08
N ALA A 55 4.42 12.69 0.20
CA ALA A 55 5.43 12.27 -0.76
C ALA A 55 4.83 12.05 -2.15
N VAL A 56 3.71 11.32 -2.23
CA VAL A 56 2.97 11.09 -3.48
C VAL A 56 2.52 12.41 -4.09
N ARG A 57 1.89 13.28 -3.29
CA ARG A 57 1.41 14.59 -3.77
C ARG A 57 2.51 15.42 -4.40
N LYS A 58 3.72 15.38 -3.83
CA LYS A 58 4.91 16.05 -4.39
C LYS A 58 5.31 15.47 -5.75
N ILE A 59 5.21 14.14 -5.91
CA ILE A 59 5.58 13.44 -7.16
C ILE A 59 4.54 13.68 -8.25
N VAL A 60 3.25 13.44 -7.96
CA VAL A 60 2.19 13.50 -8.97
C VAL A 60 1.84 14.93 -9.39
N GLY A 61 2.16 15.92 -8.55
CA GLY A 61 1.92 17.33 -8.84
C GLY A 61 0.43 17.73 -8.74
N LYS A 62 0.10 18.95 -9.20
CA LYS A 62 -1.24 19.53 -9.05
C LYS A 62 -2.33 18.83 -9.86
N LYS A 63 -1.96 18.19 -10.98
CA LYS A 63 -2.90 17.50 -11.88
C LYS A 63 -3.11 16.02 -11.50
N GLY A 64 -2.22 15.43 -10.69
CA GLY A 64 -2.42 14.10 -10.14
C GLY A 64 -3.44 14.11 -9.00
N PHE A 65 -3.79 12.93 -8.49
CA PHE A 65 -4.76 12.77 -7.40
C PHE A 65 -4.24 11.76 -6.38
N VAL A 66 -4.47 12.03 -5.10
CA VAL A 66 -4.08 11.13 -4.00
C VAL A 66 -5.27 10.85 -3.11
N LEU A 67 -5.57 9.57 -2.91
CA LEU A 67 -6.58 9.10 -1.97
C LEU A 67 -5.89 8.33 -0.84
N GLY A 68 -5.89 8.89 0.38
CA GLY A 68 -5.41 8.21 1.58
C GLY A 68 -6.53 7.49 2.32
N VAL A 69 -6.28 6.27 2.79
CA VAL A 69 -7.23 5.46 3.57
C VAL A 69 -6.55 4.97 4.84
N ASP A 70 -7.17 5.16 6.01
CA ASP A 70 -6.66 4.65 7.29
C ASP A 70 -7.77 4.47 8.32
N LEU A 71 -7.56 3.57 9.27
CA LEU A 71 -8.34 3.40 10.51
C LEU A 71 -8.15 4.55 11.51
N LYS A 72 -7.13 5.37 11.33
CA LYS A 72 -6.83 6.53 12.16
C LYS A 72 -7.19 7.78 11.40
N PRO A 73 -7.68 8.83 12.09
CA PRO A 73 -7.91 10.11 11.45
C PRO A 73 -6.60 10.67 10.88
N ILE A 74 -6.70 11.22 9.69
CA ILE A 74 -5.59 11.89 9.01
C ILE A 74 -5.89 13.38 9.01
N GLU A 75 -4.98 14.19 9.54
CA GLU A 75 -5.09 15.65 9.48
C GLU A 75 -5.34 16.09 8.03
N PRO A 76 -6.31 16.99 7.80
CA PRO A 76 -6.63 17.45 6.45
C PRO A 76 -5.41 17.98 5.68
N PHE A 77 -5.49 17.88 4.37
CA PHE A 77 -4.52 18.45 3.45
C PHE A 77 -5.15 19.69 2.78
N PRO A 78 -4.40 20.77 2.63
CA PRO A 78 -4.91 21.98 1.96
C PRO A 78 -5.06 21.80 0.44
N GLU A 79 -4.43 20.77 -0.12
CA GLU A 79 -4.44 20.52 -1.55
C GLU A 79 -5.75 19.90 -2.01
N HIS A 80 -6.41 20.53 -3.00
CA HIS A 80 -7.70 20.11 -3.55
C HIS A 80 -7.70 18.73 -4.21
N ASN A 81 -6.53 18.24 -4.60
CA ASN A 81 -6.34 16.94 -5.24
C ASN A 81 -5.86 15.84 -4.26
N VAL A 82 -6.03 16.07 -2.97
CA VAL A 82 -5.83 15.09 -1.91
C VAL A 82 -7.16 14.85 -1.20
N ARG A 83 -7.57 13.60 -1.08
CA ARG A 83 -8.72 13.17 -0.27
C ARG A 83 -8.31 12.11 0.71
N THR A 84 -9.03 12.01 1.82
CA THR A 84 -8.81 10.97 2.83
C THR A 84 -10.13 10.30 3.19
N ILE A 85 -10.07 8.97 3.41
CA ILE A 85 -11.19 8.15 3.89
C ILE A 85 -10.78 7.54 5.22
N PHE A 86 -11.63 7.67 6.23
CA PHE A 86 -11.55 6.91 7.46
C PHE A 86 -12.21 5.54 7.23
N GLY A 87 -11.46 4.44 7.37
CA GLY A 87 -12.00 3.11 7.15
C GLY A 87 -10.98 1.98 7.29
N ASP A 88 -11.50 0.79 7.57
CA ASP A 88 -10.74 -0.44 7.60
C ASP A 88 -10.60 -1.02 6.20
N ILE A 89 -9.37 -1.23 5.73
CA ILE A 89 -9.09 -1.80 4.41
C ILE A 89 -9.52 -3.27 4.29
N THR A 90 -9.83 -3.91 5.41
CA THR A 90 -10.35 -5.29 5.43
C THR A 90 -11.85 -5.36 5.19
N GLU A 91 -12.56 -4.24 5.34
CA GLU A 91 -14.00 -4.13 5.15
C GLU A 91 -14.40 -3.89 3.69
N GLN A 92 -15.44 -4.60 3.22
CA GLN A 92 -15.98 -4.43 1.88
C GLN A 92 -16.51 -3.02 1.64
N GLY A 93 -17.19 -2.41 2.62
CA GLY A 93 -17.70 -1.05 2.51
C GLY A 93 -16.59 0.01 2.36
N THR A 94 -15.37 -0.25 2.85
CA THR A 94 -14.23 0.62 2.60
C THR A 94 -13.77 0.53 1.14
N LEU A 95 -13.72 -0.67 0.57
CA LEU A 95 -13.41 -0.86 -0.85
C LEU A 95 -14.40 -0.09 -1.75
N GLU A 96 -15.71 -0.17 -1.46
CA GLU A 96 -16.74 0.55 -2.22
C GLU A 96 -16.51 2.07 -2.16
N ARG A 97 -16.28 2.61 -0.98
CA ARG A 97 -15.96 4.05 -0.81
C ARG A 97 -14.68 4.47 -1.53
N VAL A 98 -13.67 3.60 -1.59
CA VAL A 98 -12.43 3.85 -2.35
C VAL A 98 -12.74 3.94 -3.84
N VAL A 99 -13.53 3.01 -4.38
CA VAL A 99 -13.93 3.01 -5.79
C VAL A 99 -14.70 4.29 -6.14
N ASP A 100 -15.67 4.67 -5.30
CA ASP A 100 -16.51 5.85 -5.52
C ASP A 100 -15.75 7.18 -5.39
N ALA A 101 -14.70 7.22 -4.56
CA ALA A 101 -13.91 8.44 -4.34
C ALA A 101 -12.89 8.72 -5.46
N LEU A 102 -12.58 7.73 -6.28
CA LEU A 102 -11.58 7.87 -7.35
C LEU A 102 -12.16 8.61 -8.57
N PRO A 103 -11.45 9.59 -9.15
CA PRO A 103 -11.90 10.28 -10.36
C PRO A 103 -11.85 9.37 -11.60
N ARG A 104 -11.03 8.34 -11.57
CA ARG A 104 -10.84 7.28 -12.56
C ARG A 104 -10.11 6.11 -11.94
N LYS A 105 -9.94 5.01 -12.65
CA LYS A 105 -9.07 3.90 -12.20
C LYS A 105 -7.68 4.43 -11.82
N ALA A 106 -7.14 3.91 -10.72
CA ALA A 106 -5.84 4.31 -10.20
C ALA A 106 -4.67 3.86 -11.10
N ASP A 107 -3.64 4.66 -11.16
CA ASP A 107 -2.36 4.30 -11.79
C ASP A 107 -1.51 3.47 -10.84
N VAL A 108 -1.59 3.79 -9.54
CA VAL A 108 -0.79 3.11 -8.51
C VAL A 108 -1.61 2.94 -7.23
N VAL A 109 -1.48 1.77 -6.60
CA VAL A 109 -1.92 1.52 -5.23
C VAL A 109 -0.69 1.22 -4.38
N ILE A 110 -0.53 1.95 -3.29
CA ILE A 110 0.55 1.75 -2.32
C ILE A 110 -0.02 1.41 -0.94
N SER A 111 0.73 0.66 -0.12
CA SER A 111 0.31 0.33 1.24
C SER A 111 1.50 0.22 2.21
N ASP A 112 1.50 1.05 3.24
CA ASP A 112 2.35 0.91 4.44
C ASP A 112 1.53 0.49 5.66
N ALA A 113 0.32 -0.07 5.45
CA ALA A 113 -0.54 -0.56 6.52
C ALA A 113 0.21 -1.54 7.42
N SER A 114 -0.03 -1.46 8.73
CA SER A 114 0.64 -2.27 9.74
C SER A 114 -0.32 -2.69 10.82
N PRO A 115 -0.30 -3.95 11.28
CA PRO A 115 -1.12 -4.38 12.39
C PRO A 115 -0.65 -3.75 13.70
N ASN A 116 -1.50 -3.80 14.70
CA ASN A 116 -1.07 -3.60 16.08
C ASN A 116 -0.17 -4.77 16.48
N ILE A 117 1.08 -4.47 16.81
CA ILE A 117 2.10 -5.46 17.14
C ILE A 117 1.80 -6.07 18.50
N SER A 118 1.64 -7.39 18.56
CA SER A 118 1.40 -8.15 19.79
C SER A 118 2.68 -8.57 20.49
N GLY A 119 3.80 -8.64 19.76
CA GLY A 119 5.08 -9.19 20.21
C GLY A 119 5.21 -10.71 19.97
N ILE A 120 4.16 -11.38 19.50
CA ILE A 120 4.19 -12.78 19.09
C ILE A 120 4.36 -12.80 17.58
N TRP A 121 5.50 -13.29 17.12
CA TRP A 121 5.91 -13.18 15.72
C TRP A 121 4.90 -13.81 14.75
N GLU A 122 4.42 -15.00 15.03
CA GLU A 122 3.51 -15.74 14.15
C GLU A 122 2.19 -14.98 13.97
N ILE A 123 1.68 -14.37 15.05
CA ILE A 123 0.46 -13.55 15.02
C ILE A 123 0.69 -12.26 14.22
N ASP A 124 1.80 -11.57 14.49
CA ASP A 124 2.10 -10.30 13.85
C ASP A 124 2.38 -10.48 12.35
N HIS A 125 3.06 -11.59 12.00
CA HIS A 125 3.31 -11.96 10.60
C HIS A 125 1.98 -12.28 9.88
N ALA A 126 1.13 -13.14 10.45
CA ALA A 126 -0.16 -13.49 9.85
C ALA A 126 -1.05 -12.25 9.63
N ARG A 127 -1.15 -11.36 10.63
CA ARG A 127 -1.90 -10.11 10.53
C ARG A 127 -1.34 -9.17 9.45
N GLN A 128 -0.02 -9.06 9.33
CA GLN A 128 0.59 -8.25 8.27
C GLN A 128 0.30 -8.82 6.89
N MET A 129 0.36 -10.14 6.73
CA MET A 129 0.07 -10.80 5.46
C MET A 129 -1.41 -10.69 5.08
N ASP A 130 -2.31 -10.69 6.05
CA ASP A 130 -3.74 -10.42 5.83
C ASP A 130 -3.98 -9.00 5.31
N LEU A 131 -3.38 -7.98 5.93
CA LEU A 131 -3.43 -6.60 5.43
C LEU A 131 -2.86 -6.47 4.01
N ALA A 132 -1.78 -7.19 3.70
CA ALA A 132 -1.20 -7.20 2.36
C ALA A 132 -2.15 -7.84 1.33
N GLN A 133 -2.87 -8.90 1.70
CA GLN A 133 -3.87 -9.54 0.84
C GLN A 133 -5.07 -8.62 0.57
N HIS A 134 -5.58 -7.92 1.59
CA HIS A 134 -6.65 -6.92 1.41
C HIS A 134 -6.18 -5.74 0.56
N SER A 135 -4.94 -5.28 0.75
CA SER A 135 -4.35 -4.26 -0.12
C SER A 135 -4.26 -4.72 -1.58
N LEU A 136 -3.90 -5.99 -1.83
CA LEU A 136 -3.89 -6.56 -3.18
C LEU A 136 -5.31 -6.64 -3.76
N LYS A 137 -6.32 -7.03 -2.97
CA LYS A 137 -7.71 -7.05 -3.40
C LYS A 137 -8.17 -5.66 -3.85
N ILE A 138 -7.92 -4.62 -3.03
CA ILE A 138 -8.24 -3.23 -3.39
C ILE A 138 -7.50 -2.82 -4.67
N ALA A 139 -6.21 -3.18 -4.79
CA ALA A 139 -5.43 -2.87 -5.98
C ALA A 139 -6.02 -3.50 -7.25
N LEU A 140 -6.45 -4.76 -7.20
CA LEU A 140 -7.04 -5.44 -8.36
C LEU A 140 -8.38 -4.84 -8.79
N GLU A 141 -9.17 -4.31 -7.84
CA GLU A 141 -10.45 -3.66 -8.11
C GLU A 141 -10.29 -2.21 -8.59
N THR A 142 -9.23 -1.52 -8.20
CA THR A 142 -9.10 -0.07 -8.44
C THR A 142 -8.07 0.29 -9.52
N LEU A 143 -7.05 -0.53 -9.75
CA LEU A 143 -6.02 -0.25 -10.75
C LEU A 143 -6.57 -0.31 -12.18
N ARG A 144 -6.03 0.56 -13.04
CA ARG A 144 -6.15 0.38 -14.48
C ARG A 144 -5.21 -0.72 -14.97
N PRO A 145 -5.44 -1.29 -16.17
CA PRO A 145 -4.43 -2.12 -16.83
C PRO A 145 -3.07 -1.41 -16.89
N SER A 146 -2.00 -2.16 -16.70
CA SER A 146 -0.62 -1.65 -16.58
C SER A 146 -0.37 -0.72 -15.37
N GLY A 147 -1.28 -0.65 -14.40
CA GLY A 147 -1.07 0.02 -13.12
C GLY A 147 -0.08 -0.73 -12.24
N ASN A 148 0.41 -0.08 -11.17
CA ASN A 148 1.43 -0.61 -10.29
C ASN A 148 0.92 -0.78 -8.85
N PHE A 149 1.50 -1.73 -8.13
CA PHE A 149 1.15 -2.04 -6.74
C PHE A 149 2.40 -2.11 -5.87
N PHE A 150 2.42 -1.40 -4.74
CA PHE A 150 3.55 -1.38 -3.82
C PHE A 150 3.07 -1.59 -2.39
N VAL A 151 3.45 -2.69 -1.73
CA VAL A 151 2.89 -3.09 -0.44
C VAL A 151 3.95 -3.55 0.54
N LYS A 152 3.81 -3.13 1.80
CA LYS A 152 4.60 -3.65 2.90
C LYS A 152 4.17 -5.05 3.28
N VAL A 153 5.17 -5.91 3.48
CA VAL A 153 5.04 -7.28 3.99
C VAL A 153 6.07 -7.52 5.10
N PHE A 154 5.88 -8.58 5.88
CA PHE A 154 6.94 -9.09 6.76
C PHE A 154 7.58 -10.33 6.15
N GLN A 155 8.90 -10.45 6.27
CA GLN A 155 9.61 -11.65 5.88
C GLN A 155 9.21 -12.81 6.80
N GLY A 156 8.77 -13.94 6.25
CA GLY A 156 8.31 -15.11 6.99
C GLY A 156 7.68 -16.14 6.05
N ASP A 157 7.11 -17.18 6.60
CA ASP A 157 6.67 -18.39 5.86
C ASP A 157 5.57 -18.13 4.81
N MET A 158 4.71 -17.12 5.03
CA MET A 158 3.64 -16.80 4.09
C MET A 158 4.09 -15.89 2.94
N LEU A 159 5.33 -15.40 2.93
CA LEU A 159 5.81 -14.41 1.98
C LEU A 159 5.85 -14.95 0.54
N ASP A 160 6.41 -16.14 0.35
CA ASP A 160 6.59 -16.72 -0.98
C ASP A 160 5.24 -16.97 -1.68
N ASP A 161 4.23 -17.41 -0.94
CA ASP A 161 2.90 -17.60 -1.49
C ASP A 161 2.21 -16.28 -1.84
N PHE A 162 2.47 -15.22 -1.10
CA PHE A 162 2.00 -13.89 -1.45
C PHE A 162 2.70 -13.37 -2.71
N ILE A 163 4.02 -13.53 -2.83
CA ILE A 163 4.78 -13.17 -4.02
C ILE A 163 4.19 -13.87 -5.26
N LYS A 164 3.95 -15.19 -5.20
CA LYS A 164 3.32 -15.95 -6.30
C LYS A 164 1.94 -15.39 -6.67
N LYS A 165 1.13 -14.94 -5.69
CA LYS A 165 -0.17 -14.29 -5.97
C LYS A 165 0.01 -12.98 -6.75
N VAL A 166 1.01 -12.17 -6.39
CA VAL A 166 1.32 -10.92 -7.09
C VAL A 166 1.85 -11.20 -8.50
N GLU A 167 2.77 -12.17 -8.67
CA GLU A 167 3.33 -12.59 -9.97
C GLU A 167 2.26 -13.07 -10.97
N LYS A 168 1.21 -13.73 -10.47
CA LYS A 168 0.07 -14.11 -11.33
C LYS A 168 -0.65 -12.91 -11.94
N ARG A 169 -0.63 -11.76 -11.26
CA ARG A 169 -1.40 -10.57 -11.63
C ARG A 169 -0.58 -9.46 -12.29
N PHE A 170 0.72 -9.38 -12.00
CA PHE A 170 1.62 -8.34 -12.51
C PHE A 170 2.69 -8.95 -13.43
N GLU A 171 3.17 -8.16 -14.40
CA GLU A 171 4.17 -8.61 -15.37
C GLU A 171 5.57 -8.72 -14.75
N ASP A 172 5.89 -7.83 -13.81
CA ASP A 172 7.18 -7.77 -13.15
C ASP A 172 6.99 -7.57 -11.64
N VAL A 173 7.71 -8.34 -10.83
CA VAL A 173 7.62 -8.29 -9.37
C VAL A 173 9.02 -8.14 -8.78
N LYS A 174 9.18 -7.21 -7.83
CA LYS A 174 10.42 -6.97 -7.11
C LYS A 174 10.19 -7.02 -5.61
N VAL A 175 11.12 -7.64 -4.89
CA VAL A 175 11.21 -7.58 -3.43
C VAL A 175 12.21 -6.49 -3.06
N ILE A 176 11.80 -5.54 -2.23
CA ILE A 176 12.55 -4.32 -1.94
C ILE A 176 12.72 -4.14 -0.44
N LYS A 177 13.93 -3.84 0.00
CA LYS A 177 14.21 -3.35 1.35
C LYS A 177 14.79 -1.93 1.27
N PRO A 178 13.97 -0.88 1.47
CA PRO A 178 14.46 0.50 1.43
C PRO A 178 15.53 0.75 2.48
N LYS A 179 16.54 1.56 2.17
CA LYS A 179 17.60 1.94 3.12
C LYS A 179 17.06 2.70 4.35
N ALA A 180 15.91 3.36 4.19
CA ALA A 180 15.19 4.05 5.26
C ALA A 180 14.46 3.08 6.22
N SER A 181 14.28 1.81 5.88
CA SER A 181 13.79 0.78 6.80
C SER A 181 14.85 0.48 7.89
N ARG A 182 14.39 0.05 9.06
CA ARG A 182 15.32 -0.36 10.13
C ARG A 182 16.02 -1.64 9.69
N ALA A 183 17.35 -1.72 9.89
CA ALA A 183 18.14 -2.88 9.46
C ALA A 183 17.68 -4.20 10.10
N LYS A 184 17.24 -4.16 11.37
CA LYS A 184 16.73 -5.34 12.13
C LYS A 184 15.24 -5.61 11.89
N SER A 185 14.53 -4.79 11.11
CA SER A 185 13.11 -5.00 10.82
C SER A 185 12.94 -6.13 9.82
N SER A 186 11.97 -7.01 10.05
CA SER A 186 11.49 -7.99 9.08
C SER A 186 10.72 -7.37 7.90
N GLU A 187 10.51 -6.05 7.92
CA GLU A 187 9.80 -5.30 6.90
C GLU A 187 10.49 -5.36 5.54
N LEU A 188 9.74 -5.77 4.54
CA LEU A 188 10.05 -5.74 3.11
C LEU A 188 8.89 -5.08 2.37
N PHE A 189 9.12 -4.75 1.11
CA PHE A 189 8.08 -4.27 0.22
C PHE A 189 8.04 -5.11 -1.05
N ILE A 190 6.85 -5.43 -1.52
CA ILE A 190 6.62 -6.05 -2.82
C ILE A 190 6.15 -4.98 -3.78
N LEU A 191 6.85 -4.85 -4.92
CA LEU A 191 6.46 -3.99 -6.04
C LEU A 191 6.02 -4.88 -7.20
N GLY A 192 4.71 -4.89 -7.48
CA GLY A 192 4.14 -5.46 -8.69
C GLY A 192 3.97 -4.36 -9.74
N MET A 193 4.58 -4.50 -10.88
CA MET A 193 4.51 -3.52 -11.97
C MET A 193 3.72 -4.07 -13.14
N ARG A 194 2.95 -3.19 -13.77
CA ARG A 194 2.14 -3.46 -14.96
C ARG A 194 1.12 -4.57 -14.73
N LEU A 195 0.00 -4.20 -14.06
CA LEU A 195 -1.14 -5.11 -13.89
C LEU A 195 -1.53 -5.70 -15.26
N LYS A 196 -1.55 -7.03 -15.34
CA LYS A 196 -1.95 -7.77 -16.54
C LYS A 196 -3.40 -7.45 -16.90
N LYS A 197 -3.70 -7.33 -18.18
CA LYS A 197 -5.10 -7.25 -18.65
C LYS A 197 -5.80 -8.55 -18.27
N SER A 198 -6.99 -8.48 -17.70
CA SER A 198 -7.86 -9.66 -17.59
C SER A 198 -8.10 -10.16 -19.00
N ALA A 199 -7.89 -11.45 -19.25
CA ALA A 199 -8.32 -12.06 -20.50
C ALA A 199 -9.84 -11.86 -20.60
N SER A 200 -10.30 -11.03 -21.52
CA SER A 200 -11.71 -10.83 -21.79
C SER A 200 -12.27 -12.15 -22.34
N GLY A 201 -13.08 -12.86 -21.55
CA GLY A 201 -13.87 -13.97 -22.03
C GLY A 201 -13.60 -15.31 -21.37
N SER A 202 -14.03 -15.50 -20.13
CA SER A 202 -14.82 -16.68 -19.74
C SER A 202 -15.48 -16.38 -18.39
N SER A 203 -16.78 -16.24 -18.43
CA SER A 203 -17.66 -16.17 -17.26
C SER A 203 -17.66 -17.51 -16.56
N LYS A 204 -16.71 -17.76 -15.68
CA LYS A 204 -16.69 -18.85 -14.66
C LYS A 204 -15.46 -18.79 -13.76
N ASP A 205 -14.93 -17.65 -13.41
CA ASP A 205 -14.00 -17.58 -12.28
C ASP A 205 -14.79 -17.31 -11.01
N LYS A 206 -15.15 -18.40 -10.35
CA LYS A 206 -15.61 -18.42 -8.97
C LYS A 206 -14.59 -17.65 -8.12
N ASN A 207 -15.10 -16.73 -7.29
CA ASN A 207 -14.43 -15.95 -6.26
C ASN A 207 -13.16 -16.66 -5.74
N PRO A 208 -11.94 -16.16 -6.02
CA PRO A 208 -10.71 -16.80 -5.57
C PRO A 208 -10.49 -16.68 -4.05
N PHE A 209 -11.36 -15.95 -3.37
CA PHE A 209 -11.41 -15.85 -1.92
C PHE A 209 -12.63 -16.63 -1.42
N GLY A 210 -12.45 -17.94 -1.21
CA GLY A 210 -13.50 -18.80 -0.70
C GLY A 210 -14.24 -18.17 0.49
N SER A 211 -15.57 -18.28 0.48
CA SER A 211 -16.46 -17.85 1.55
C SER A 211 -16.02 -18.51 2.86
N PHE A 212 -15.40 -17.75 3.76
CA PHE A 212 -15.27 -18.17 5.15
C PHE A 212 -16.66 -18.05 5.79
N ILE A 213 -17.36 -19.17 5.87
CA ILE A 213 -18.57 -19.32 6.67
C ILE A 213 -18.13 -19.27 8.13
N VAL A 214 -18.37 -18.14 8.77
CA VAL A 214 -18.30 -18.05 10.23
C VAL A 214 -19.56 -18.74 10.76
N SER A 215 -19.43 -20.02 11.16
CA SER A 215 -20.45 -20.70 11.94
C SER A 215 -20.54 -20.02 13.31
N ARG A 216 -21.65 -19.31 13.54
CA ARG A 216 -22.05 -18.86 14.86
C ARG A 216 -22.29 -20.10 15.74
N VAL A 217 -21.45 -20.29 16.75
CA VAL A 217 -21.75 -21.16 17.88
C VAL A 217 -22.76 -20.44 18.78
N LYS A 218 -23.85 -21.09 19.05
CA LYS A 218 -24.91 -20.67 20.00
C LYS A 218 -24.39 -20.63 21.43
#